data_a0156288794bddcbfbcd6f6858392ae4
#
_entry.id   a0156288794bddcbfbcd6f6858392ae4
#
_cell.length_a   1.000
_cell.length_b   1.000
_cell.length_c   1.000
_cell.angle_alpha   90.00
_cell.angle_beta   90.00
_cell.angle_gamma   90.00
#
_symmetry.space_group_name_H-M   'P 1'
#
loop_
_entity.id
_entity.type
_entity.pdbx_description
1 polymer ?
#
loop_
_entity_poly.entity_id
_entity_poly.type
_entity_poly.pdbx_seq_one_letter_code
_entity_poly.pdbx_strand_id
1 'polypeptide(L)'
;MLNPPPGYAERLDTPGYLPPTPLPMVRASLGARTVAYLLDILFIFGFSILLWLAIAVLGVITFGLGWTLFAVLPASGILYSAVTVGGGRQSTFGMRMMGLRVVAPESGRQVDFITAAVHALLFYVAVSTFLLWFVDIVFGFARSDRRLGHDLLLGLAVVRG
;
A
#
# COMPACT_ATOMS: atom_id res chain seq x y z
N MET A 1 -11.22 -14.19 -10.87
CA MET A 1 -12.64 -14.34 -10.53
C MET A 1 -12.69 -15.20 -9.28
N LEU A 2 -13.31 -14.71 -8.19
CA LEU A 2 -13.59 -15.54 -7.01
C LEU A 2 -14.71 -16.51 -7.39
N ASN A 3 -14.48 -17.80 -7.17
CA ASN A 3 -15.56 -18.78 -7.32
C ASN A 3 -16.67 -18.41 -6.33
N PRO A 4 -17.92 -18.34 -6.74
CA PRO A 4 -19.02 -18.09 -5.84
C PRO A 4 -19.09 -19.20 -4.78
N PRO A 5 -19.55 -18.88 -3.56
CA PRO A 5 -19.66 -19.87 -2.50
C PRO A 5 -20.64 -20.99 -2.89
N PRO A 6 -20.50 -22.20 -2.32
CA PRO A 6 -21.43 -23.31 -2.58
C PRO A 6 -22.89 -22.90 -2.35
N GLY A 7 -23.78 -23.27 -3.27
CA GLY A 7 -25.21 -22.94 -3.22
C GLY A 7 -25.55 -21.49 -3.62
N TYR A 8 -24.61 -20.72 -4.16
CA TYR A 8 -24.89 -19.35 -4.61
C TYR A 8 -25.88 -19.31 -5.78
N ALA A 9 -25.69 -20.17 -6.76
CA ALA A 9 -26.60 -20.27 -7.92
C ALA A 9 -28.04 -20.67 -7.50
N GLU A 10 -28.17 -21.62 -6.59
CA GLU A 10 -29.47 -22.07 -6.05
C GLU A 10 -30.20 -20.96 -5.29
N ARG A 11 -29.46 -20.09 -4.59
CA ARG A 11 -30.05 -18.92 -3.91
C ARG A 11 -30.53 -17.83 -4.85
N LEU A 12 -29.92 -17.68 -6.02
CA LEU A 12 -30.35 -16.70 -7.02
C LEU A 12 -31.76 -17.01 -7.56
N ASP A 13 -32.14 -18.30 -7.58
CA ASP A 13 -33.44 -18.76 -8.05
C ASP A 13 -34.55 -18.69 -6.97
N THR A 14 -34.19 -18.26 -5.76
CA THR A 14 -35.16 -18.12 -4.66
C THR A 14 -35.94 -16.81 -4.82
N PRO A 15 -37.29 -16.83 -4.94
CA PRO A 15 -38.08 -15.61 -5.02
C PRO A 15 -37.82 -14.69 -3.80
N GLY A 16 -37.46 -13.45 -4.08
CA GLY A 16 -37.15 -12.43 -3.05
C GLY A 16 -35.71 -12.44 -2.56
N TYR A 17 -34.83 -13.31 -3.05
CA TYR A 17 -33.39 -13.20 -2.74
C TYR A 17 -32.77 -12.01 -3.50
N LEU A 18 -32.33 -11.04 -2.75
CA LEU A 18 -31.47 -9.94 -3.28
C LEU A 18 -30.01 -10.34 -2.97
N PRO A 19 -29.17 -10.55 -4.01
CA PRO A 19 -27.77 -10.80 -3.79
C PRO A 19 -27.16 -9.63 -3.02
N PRO A 20 -26.21 -9.88 -2.08
CA PRO A 20 -25.57 -8.81 -1.34
C PRO A 20 -24.93 -7.85 -2.33
N THR A 21 -25.43 -6.62 -2.37
CA THR A 21 -24.84 -5.56 -3.18
C THR A 21 -23.43 -5.30 -2.63
N PRO A 22 -22.37 -5.42 -3.44
CA PRO A 22 -21.03 -5.06 -2.98
C PRO A 22 -21.09 -3.63 -2.47
N LEU A 23 -20.71 -3.41 -1.21
CA LEU A 23 -20.65 -2.07 -0.65
C LEU A 23 -19.76 -1.22 -1.56
N PRO A 24 -20.22 -0.04 -2.00
CA PRO A 24 -19.43 0.80 -2.87
C PRO A 24 -18.12 1.14 -2.17
N MET A 25 -16.99 0.77 -2.79
CA MET A 25 -15.67 1.11 -2.27
C MET A 25 -15.48 2.62 -2.35
N VAL A 26 -15.52 3.29 -1.19
CA VAL A 26 -15.32 4.73 -1.10
C VAL A 26 -13.83 5.04 -1.34
N ARG A 27 -13.53 5.71 -2.43
CA ARG A 27 -12.16 6.11 -2.76
C ARG A 27 -11.63 7.13 -1.75
N ALA A 28 -10.36 6.96 -1.36
CA ALA A 28 -9.70 7.91 -0.49
C ALA A 28 -9.51 9.26 -1.19
N SER A 29 -9.75 10.35 -0.46
CA SER A 29 -9.42 11.68 -0.95
C SER A 29 -7.90 11.86 -1.02
N LEU A 30 -7.42 12.70 -1.94
CA LEU A 30 -5.98 13.01 -2.04
C LEU A 30 -5.45 13.62 -0.73
N GLY A 31 -6.23 14.51 -0.08
CA GLY A 31 -5.86 15.08 1.22
C GLY A 31 -5.67 14.02 2.31
N ALA A 32 -6.56 13.02 2.40
CA ALA A 32 -6.41 11.94 3.37
C ALA A 32 -5.15 11.10 3.09
N ARG A 33 -4.83 10.86 1.81
CA ARG A 33 -3.60 10.17 1.40
C ARG A 33 -2.35 10.97 1.76
N THR A 34 -2.37 12.29 1.55
CA THR A 34 -1.26 13.18 1.92
C THR A 34 -1.03 13.17 3.44
N VAL A 35 -2.09 13.30 4.24
CA VAL A 35 -1.96 13.23 5.71
C VAL A 35 -1.43 11.88 6.16
N ALA A 36 -1.94 10.77 5.59
CA ALA A 36 -1.42 9.43 5.87
C ALA A 36 0.08 9.34 5.57
N TYR A 37 0.52 9.87 4.42
CA TYR A 37 1.94 9.88 4.04
C TYR A 37 2.80 10.71 5.01
N LEU A 38 2.33 11.88 5.44
CA LEU A 38 3.05 12.70 6.44
C LEU A 38 3.21 11.97 7.78
N LEU A 39 2.18 11.24 8.21
CA LEU A 39 2.27 10.36 9.37
C LEU A 39 3.26 9.21 9.15
N ASP A 40 3.24 8.62 7.95
CA ASP A 40 4.16 7.53 7.61
C ASP A 40 5.63 7.98 7.61
N ILE A 41 5.95 9.24 7.30
CA ILE A 41 7.32 9.77 7.43
C ILE A 41 7.85 9.57 8.85
N LEU A 42 7.04 9.81 9.89
CA LEU A 42 7.45 9.60 11.28
C LEU A 42 7.66 8.10 11.58
N PHE A 43 6.77 7.24 11.09
CA PHE A 43 6.91 5.80 11.28
C PHE A 43 8.10 5.22 10.52
N ILE A 44 8.35 5.69 9.29
CA ILE A 44 9.52 5.29 8.49
C ILE A 44 10.80 5.73 9.17
N PHE A 45 10.83 6.94 9.73
CA PHE A 45 11.97 7.44 10.49
C PHE A 45 12.26 6.57 11.71
N GLY A 46 11.24 6.26 12.52
CA GLY A 46 11.35 5.35 13.66
C GLY A 46 11.80 3.94 13.25
N PHE A 47 11.20 3.40 12.19
CA PHE A 47 11.60 2.11 11.64
C PHE A 47 13.05 2.10 11.15
N SER A 48 13.50 3.17 10.50
CA SER A 48 14.88 3.31 10.03
C SER A 48 15.88 3.34 11.19
N ILE A 49 15.55 4.01 12.30
CA ILE A 49 16.37 4.01 13.52
C ILE A 49 16.48 2.57 14.09
N LEU A 50 15.34 1.87 14.21
CA LEU A 50 15.34 0.49 14.72
C LEU A 50 16.16 -0.44 13.81
N LEU A 51 16.01 -0.29 12.49
CA LEU A 51 16.77 -1.05 11.52
C LEU A 51 18.27 -0.74 11.63
N TRP A 52 18.63 0.54 11.78
CA TRP A 52 20.01 0.96 11.98
C TRP A 52 20.63 0.34 13.25
N LEU A 53 19.91 0.38 14.37
CA LEU A 53 20.36 -0.24 15.62
C LEU A 53 20.53 -1.75 15.47
N ALA A 54 19.57 -2.43 14.83
CA ALA A 54 19.65 -3.88 14.60
C ALA A 54 20.88 -4.24 13.75
N ILE A 55 21.14 -3.50 12.68
CA ILE A 55 22.32 -3.70 11.82
C ILE A 55 23.61 -3.40 12.58
N ALA A 56 23.64 -2.36 13.40
CA ALA A 56 24.82 -2.01 14.21
C ALA A 56 25.18 -3.15 15.19
N VAL A 57 24.19 -3.67 15.92
CA VAL A 57 24.37 -4.82 16.83
C VAL A 57 24.81 -6.05 16.05
N LEU A 58 24.15 -6.36 14.94
CA LEU A 58 24.52 -7.50 14.10
C LEU A 58 25.95 -7.38 13.58
N GLY A 59 26.37 -6.19 13.20
CA GLY A 59 27.74 -5.91 12.77
C GLY A 59 28.78 -6.22 13.86
N VAL A 60 28.49 -5.87 15.10
CA VAL A 60 29.37 -6.23 16.23
C VAL A 60 29.44 -7.74 16.43
N ILE A 61 28.29 -8.43 16.43
CA ILE A 61 28.22 -9.90 16.63
C ILE A 61 28.94 -10.64 15.50
N THR A 62 28.89 -10.11 14.27
CA THR A 62 29.48 -10.76 13.08
C THR A 62 30.88 -10.21 12.72
N PHE A 63 31.55 -9.53 13.65
CA PHE A 63 32.88 -8.94 13.43
C PHE A 63 32.95 -8.03 12.20
N GLY A 64 31.89 -7.23 11.98
CA GLY A 64 31.81 -6.24 10.89
C GLY A 64 31.04 -6.72 9.64
N LEU A 65 30.84 -8.03 9.45
CA LEU A 65 30.14 -8.54 8.26
C LEU A 65 28.70 -8.00 8.17
N GLY A 66 27.99 -7.91 9.28
CA GLY A 66 26.61 -7.38 9.34
C GLY A 66 26.49 -5.92 8.91
N TRP A 67 27.55 -5.13 8.97
CA TRP A 67 27.51 -3.71 8.58
C TRP A 67 27.34 -3.51 7.06
N THR A 68 27.57 -4.53 6.25
CA THR A 68 27.24 -4.47 4.82
C THR A 68 25.75 -4.22 4.58
N LEU A 69 24.89 -4.60 5.54
CA LEU A 69 23.45 -4.39 5.49
C LEU A 69 23.03 -2.91 5.67
N PHE A 70 23.95 -2.00 6.05
CA PHE A 70 23.64 -0.57 6.03
C PHE A 70 23.23 -0.06 4.64
N ALA A 71 23.61 -0.75 3.58
CA ALA A 71 23.15 -0.46 2.22
C ALA A 71 21.61 -0.57 2.05
N VAL A 72 20.90 -1.23 2.97
CA VAL A 72 19.43 -1.37 2.94
C VAL A 72 18.73 -0.11 3.48
N LEU A 73 19.40 0.71 4.31
CA LEU A 73 18.77 1.89 4.95
C LEU A 73 18.11 2.86 3.96
N PRO A 74 18.68 3.20 2.81
CA PRO A 74 18.01 4.07 1.84
C PRO A 74 16.68 3.51 1.32
N ALA A 75 16.53 2.18 1.34
CA ALA A 75 15.31 1.49 0.93
C ALA A 75 14.33 1.22 2.09
N SER A 76 14.61 1.74 3.30
CA SER A 76 13.80 1.49 4.49
C SER A 76 12.32 1.87 4.32
N GLY A 77 12.02 2.96 3.60
CA GLY A 77 10.66 3.37 3.30
C GLY A 77 9.92 2.38 2.37
N ILE A 78 10.62 1.82 1.38
CA ILE A 78 10.06 0.79 0.50
C ILE A 78 9.79 -0.48 1.31
N LEU A 79 10.76 -0.90 2.14
CA LEU A 79 10.64 -2.08 3.00
C LEU A 79 9.49 -1.93 4.00
N TYR A 80 9.39 -0.77 4.67
CA TYR A 80 8.29 -0.44 5.56
C TYR A 80 6.93 -0.57 4.86
N SER A 81 6.79 0.03 3.68
CA SER A 81 5.55 -0.01 2.91
C SER A 81 5.23 -1.42 2.42
N ALA A 82 6.23 -2.16 1.94
CA ALA A 82 6.08 -3.55 1.50
C ALA A 82 5.56 -4.46 2.61
N VAL A 83 6.16 -4.38 3.81
CA VAL A 83 5.76 -5.19 4.97
C VAL A 83 4.36 -4.81 5.46
N THR A 84 4.05 -3.52 5.52
CA THR A 84 2.78 -3.06 6.10
C THR A 84 1.61 -3.19 5.14
N VAL A 85 1.79 -2.86 3.86
CA VAL A 85 0.75 -2.96 2.82
C VAL A 85 0.62 -4.40 2.32
N GLY A 86 1.74 -5.13 2.13
CA GLY A 86 1.71 -6.55 1.76
C GLY A 86 1.24 -7.49 2.89
N GLY A 87 1.06 -6.97 4.11
CA GLY A 87 0.51 -7.71 5.22
C GLY A 87 -1.01 -7.80 5.21
N GLY A 88 -1.61 -8.57 6.13
CA GLY A 88 -3.05 -8.84 6.18
C GLY A 88 -3.96 -7.61 6.32
N ARG A 89 -3.43 -6.47 6.80
CA ARG A 89 -4.20 -5.22 6.92
C ARG A 89 -4.17 -4.34 5.67
N GLN A 90 -3.29 -4.63 4.72
CA GLN A 90 -3.17 -3.92 3.43
C GLN A 90 -3.03 -2.40 3.59
N SER A 91 -2.33 -1.95 4.62
CA SER A 91 -2.34 -0.56 5.04
C SER A 91 -1.09 -0.21 5.85
N THR A 92 -0.45 0.91 5.55
CA THR A 92 0.61 1.48 6.37
C THR A 92 0.05 1.98 7.73
N PHE A 93 0.90 2.31 8.68
CA PHE A 93 0.44 2.85 9.97
C PHE A 93 -0.26 4.21 9.79
N GLY A 94 0.30 5.12 8.98
CA GLY A 94 -0.35 6.39 8.66
C GLY A 94 -1.69 6.21 7.96
N MET A 95 -1.79 5.28 7.01
CA MET A 95 -3.04 4.93 6.35
C MET A 95 -4.08 4.40 7.34
N ARG A 96 -3.67 3.55 8.30
CA ARG A 96 -4.59 3.02 9.34
C ARG A 96 -5.17 4.14 10.20
N MET A 97 -4.34 5.11 10.60
CA MET A 97 -4.80 6.26 11.37
C MET A 97 -5.82 7.11 10.59
N MET A 98 -5.74 7.11 9.26
CA MET A 98 -6.67 7.80 8.38
C MET A 98 -7.84 6.93 7.90
N GLY A 99 -7.96 5.68 8.38
CA GLY A 99 -8.97 4.72 7.95
C GLY A 99 -8.83 4.38 6.46
N LEU A 100 -7.60 4.20 5.96
CA LEU A 100 -7.30 3.90 4.57
C LEU A 100 -6.66 2.53 4.43
N ARG A 101 -6.90 1.89 3.27
CA ARG A 101 -6.20 0.66 2.86
C ARG A 101 -6.02 0.60 1.35
N VAL A 102 -5.02 -0.16 0.91
CA VAL A 102 -4.78 -0.47 -0.49
C VAL A 102 -5.57 -1.72 -0.87
N VAL A 103 -6.18 -1.70 -2.03
CA VAL A 103 -6.94 -2.84 -2.58
C VAL A 103 -6.61 -3.03 -4.06
N ALA A 104 -6.79 -4.24 -4.55
CA ALA A 104 -6.74 -4.57 -5.97
C ALA A 104 -8.18 -4.85 -6.48
N PRO A 105 -8.95 -3.80 -6.84
CA PRO A 105 -10.39 -3.92 -7.06
C PRO A 105 -10.74 -4.82 -8.24
N GLU A 106 -9.87 -4.94 -9.24
CA GLU A 106 -10.13 -5.75 -10.44
C GLU A 106 -9.91 -7.24 -10.20
N SER A 107 -8.92 -7.60 -9.37
CA SER A 107 -8.58 -8.99 -9.05
C SER A 107 -9.33 -9.53 -7.83
N GLY A 108 -9.80 -8.67 -6.94
CA GLY A 108 -10.38 -9.02 -5.64
C GLY A 108 -9.38 -9.69 -4.67
N ARG A 109 -8.09 -9.72 -5.05
CA ARG A 109 -7.01 -10.35 -4.25
C ARG A 109 -6.41 -9.34 -3.27
N GLN A 110 -5.83 -9.87 -2.22
CA GLN A 110 -4.98 -9.07 -1.34
C GLN A 110 -3.69 -8.68 -2.08
N VAL A 111 -3.19 -7.49 -1.79
CA VAL A 111 -1.91 -7.01 -2.31
C VAL A 111 -0.80 -7.80 -1.60
N ASP A 112 -0.02 -8.55 -2.36
CA ASP A 112 1.11 -9.31 -1.84
C ASP A 112 2.33 -8.40 -1.59
N PHE A 113 3.33 -8.96 -0.90
CA PHE A 113 4.54 -8.23 -0.51
C PHE A 113 5.30 -7.65 -1.72
N ILE A 114 5.41 -8.40 -2.82
CA ILE A 114 6.15 -7.95 -4.01
C ILE A 114 5.40 -6.80 -4.68
N THR A 115 4.11 -6.95 -4.88
CA THR A 115 3.25 -5.90 -5.44
C THR A 115 3.29 -4.62 -4.59
N ALA A 116 3.24 -4.77 -3.25
CA ALA A 116 3.37 -3.65 -2.33
C ALA A 116 4.76 -2.98 -2.39
N ALA A 117 5.84 -3.77 -2.55
CA ALA A 117 7.20 -3.24 -2.72
C ALA A 117 7.35 -2.46 -4.02
N VAL A 118 6.84 -2.99 -5.13
CA VAL A 118 6.86 -2.30 -6.44
C VAL A 118 6.01 -1.03 -6.40
N HIS A 119 4.84 -1.07 -5.76
CA HIS A 119 3.98 0.11 -5.56
C HIS A 119 4.72 1.21 -4.79
N ALA A 120 5.38 0.86 -3.69
CA ALA A 120 6.17 1.80 -2.91
C ALA A 120 7.38 2.32 -3.71
N LEU A 121 8.07 1.46 -4.46
CA LEU A 121 9.19 1.86 -5.31
C LEU A 121 8.75 2.90 -6.34
N LEU A 122 7.66 2.65 -7.06
CA LEU A 122 7.12 3.58 -8.06
C LEU A 122 6.74 4.93 -7.43
N PHE A 123 6.13 4.90 -6.23
CA PHE A 123 5.82 6.11 -5.48
C PHE A 123 7.08 6.90 -5.12
N TYR A 124 8.13 6.25 -4.58
CA TYR A 124 9.37 6.93 -4.21
C TYR A 124 10.15 7.44 -5.43
N VAL A 125 10.12 6.71 -6.54
CA VAL A 125 10.68 7.18 -7.82
C VAL A 125 9.92 8.41 -8.32
N ALA A 126 8.59 8.40 -8.25
CA ALA A 126 7.78 9.56 -8.61
C ALA A 126 8.11 10.77 -7.73
N VAL A 127 8.10 10.61 -6.39
CA VAL A 127 8.40 11.70 -5.44
C VAL A 127 9.83 12.24 -5.59
N SER A 128 10.82 11.40 -5.91
CA SER A 128 12.22 11.82 -6.09
C SER A 128 12.44 12.66 -7.36
N THR A 129 11.51 12.60 -8.31
CA THR A 129 11.56 13.34 -9.56
C THR A 129 10.36 14.28 -9.64
N PHE A 130 10.58 15.59 -9.46
CA PHE A 130 9.49 16.58 -9.41
C PHE A 130 8.50 16.47 -10.58
N LEU A 131 8.99 16.26 -11.78
CA LEU A 131 8.13 16.12 -12.97
C LEU A 131 7.21 14.88 -12.89
N LEU A 132 7.76 13.72 -12.49
CA LEU A 132 6.98 12.50 -12.34
C LEU A 132 5.96 12.62 -11.21
N TRP A 133 6.35 13.23 -10.08
CA TRP A 133 5.46 13.51 -8.97
C TRP A 133 4.30 14.43 -9.38
N PHE A 134 4.60 15.48 -10.15
CA PHE A 134 3.58 16.39 -10.67
C PHE A 134 2.59 15.65 -11.57
N VAL A 135 3.09 14.86 -12.53
CA VAL A 135 2.24 14.04 -13.42
C VAL A 135 1.41 13.05 -12.61
N ASP A 136 2.00 12.37 -11.64
CA ASP A 136 1.32 11.40 -10.77
C ASP A 136 0.13 12.02 -10.02
N ILE A 137 0.32 13.23 -9.48
CA ILE A 137 -0.75 13.99 -8.82
C ILE A 137 -1.82 14.47 -9.80
N VAL A 138 -1.43 14.95 -10.98
CA VAL A 138 -2.38 15.38 -12.02
C VAL A 138 -3.33 14.26 -12.40
N PHE A 139 -2.83 13.01 -12.52
CA PHE A 139 -3.70 11.85 -12.71
C PHE A 139 -4.75 11.71 -11.61
N GLY A 140 -4.35 11.89 -10.34
CA GLY A 140 -5.28 11.82 -9.20
C GLY A 140 -6.37 12.89 -9.19
N PHE A 141 -6.07 14.09 -9.72
CA PHE A 141 -7.07 15.18 -9.84
C PHE A 141 -7.93 15.04 -11.09
N ALA A 142 -7.35 14.61 -12.21
CA ALA A 142 -8.05 14.50 -13.49
C ALA A 142 -9.06 13.34 -13.52
N ARG A 143 -8.89 12.34 -12.65
CA ARG A 143 -9.72 11.13 -12.65
C ARG A 143 -10.77 11.15 -11.56
N SER A 144 -11.98 10.70 -11.91
CA SER A 144 -13.09 10.54 -10.95
C SER A 144 -12.81 9.48 -9.89
N ASP A 145 -11.99 8.45 -10.22
CA ASP A 145 -11.62 7.38 -9.30
C ASP A 145 -10.43 7.73 -8.39
N ARG A 146 -9.83 8.93 -8.55
CA ARG A 146 -8.74 9.47 -7.72
C ARG A 146 -7.53 8.55 -7.58
N ARG A 147 -7.29 7.69 -8.57
CA ARG A 147 -6.10 6.85 -8.63
C ARG A 147 -4.93 7.67 -9.15
N LEU A 148 -3.80 7.60 -8.48
CA LEU A 148 -2.55 8.17 -8.92
C LEU A 148 -1.95 7.31 -10.05
N GLY A 149 -0.98 7.83 -10.79
CA GLY A 149 -0.39 7.11 -11.90
C GLY A 149 0.23 5.77 -11.49
N HIS A 150 0.97 5.74 -10.38
CA HIS A 150 1.56 4.51 -9.86
C HIS A 150 0.51 3.49 -9.35
N ASP A 151 -0.64 3.94 -8.84
CA ASP A 151 -1.77 3.05 -8.50
C ASP A 151 -2.31 2.36 -9.75
N LEU A 152 -2.43 3.12 -10.86
CA LEU A 152 -2.96 2.62 -12.14
C LEU A 152 -2.06 1.58 -12.77
N LEU A 153 -0.74 1.80 -12.73
CA LEU A 153 0.24 0.87 -13.30
C LEU A 153 0.13 -0.54 -12.69
N LEU A 154 -0.28 -0.63 -11.45
CA LEU A 154 -0.40 -1.90 -10.72
C LEU A 154 -1.84 -2.37 -10.52
N GLY A 155 -2.83 -1.68 -11.10
CA GLY A 155 -4.24 -2.02 -10.89
C GLY A 155 -4.72 -1.85 -9.44
N LEU A 156 -4.04 -0.99 -8.66
CA LEU A 156 -4.35 -0.77 -7.25
C LEU A 156 -5.25 0.45 -7.04
N ALA A 157 -5.81 0.56 -5.85
CA ALA A 157 -6.57 1.72 -5.43
C ALA A 157 -6.51 1.88 -3.90
N VAL A 158 -6.48 3.12 -3.43
CA VAL A 158 -6.59 3.44 -2.01
C VAL A 158 -8.05 3.78 -1.69
N VAL A 159 -8.60 3.06 -0.73
CA VAL A 159 -10.00 3.18 -0.31
C VAL A 159 -10.11 3.42 1.19
N ARG A 160 -11.27 3.90 1.64
CA ARG A 160 -11.62 3.88 3.06
C ARG A 160 -11.93 2.44 3.48
N GLY A 161 -11.37 2.02 4.61
CA GLY A 161 -11.48 0.66 5.17
C GLY A 161 -12.14 0.63 6.51
#